data_a854b8edc2c17921efd3a8c983dda1e3
#
_entry.id   a854b8edc2c17921efd3a8c983dda1e3
#
_cell.length_a   1.000
_cell.length_b   1.000
_cell.length_c   1.000
_cell.angle_alpha   90.00
_cell.angle_beta   90.00
_cell.angle_gamma   90.00
#
_symmetry.space_group_name_H-M   'P 1'
#
loop_
_entity.id
_entity.type
_entity.pdbx_description
1 polymer ?
#
loop_
_entity_poly.entity_id
_entity_poly.type
_entity_poly.pdbx_seq_one_letter_code
_entity_poly.pdbx_strand_id
1 'polypeptide(L)'
;MNESSLRQQMVSIARSFFNRGYATGSAGNLSVQLADGTILATPTGSCLGELNAEELSHVTLSGELLSGLKPSKEVSFHLALYRNNPQCRAVVHLHCHYLTALSCLQDLDPANTLPACTPYVVMRVGEIPLVPYFRPGDPQIGQWLGERAAQHKAFCWLIMARWWWVNRYAMPPTIWKRWKRPPACSSR
;
A
#
# COMPACT_ATOMS: atom_id res chain seq x y z
N MET A 1 13.31 -0.01 21.62
CA MET A 1 13.68 1.03 20.63
C MET A 1 12.88 2.27 21.01
N ASN A 2 13.49 3.45 21.08
CA ASN A 2 12.76 4.67 21.41
C ASN A 2 12.02 5.21 20.16
N GLU A 3 11.04 6.08 20.37
CA GLU A 3 10.21 6.66 19.31
C GLU A 3 11.04 7.41 18.27
N SER A 4 12.02 8.22 18.68
CA SER A 4 12.89 8.98 17.77
C SER A 4 13.65 8.06 16.80
N SER A 5 14.17 6.95 17.29
CA SER A 5 14.84 5.93 16.46
C SER A 5 13.88 5.29 15.44
N LEU A 6 12.63 5.01 15.85
CA LEU A 6 11.61 4.46 14.94
C LEU A 6 11.20 5.46 13.86
N ARG A 7 11.06 6.74 14.21
CA ARG A 7 10.79 7.82 13.25
C ARG A 7 11.87 7.87 12.17
N GLN A 8 13.14 7.86 12.56
CA GLN A 8 14.28 7.89 11.64
C GLN A 8 14.33 6.62 10.75
N GLN A 9 14.10 5.45 11.33
CA GLN A 9 14.04 4.20 10.58
C GLN A 9 12.90 4.20 9.56
N MET A 10 11.72 4.66 9.94
CA MET A 10 10.57 4.76 9.04
C MET A 10 10.87 5.66 7.85
N VAL A 11 11.48 6.83 8.06
CA VAL A 11 11.93 7.75 7.00
C VAL A 11 12.97 7.08 6.09
N SER A 12 13.95 6.39 6.66
CA SER A 12 15.00 5.69 5.89
C SER A 12 14.41 4.58 5.01
N ILE A 13 13.49 3.79 5.54
CA ILE A 13 12.80 2.71 4.81
C ILE A 13 11.92 3.30 3.70
N ALA A 14 11.16 4.35 3.99
CA ALA A 14 10.33 5.05 3.02
C ALA A 14 11.15 5.57 1.84
N ARG A 15 12.28 6.23 2.12
CA ARG A 15 13.22 6.71 1.10
C ARG A 15 13.80 5.56 0.27
N SER A 16 14.10 4.42 0.90
CA SER A 16 14.55 3.22 0.18
C SER A 16 13.49 2.71 -0.81
N PHE A 17 12.22 2.66 -0.43
CA PHE A 17 11.14 2.29 -1.34
C PHE A 17 11.00 3.27 -2.51
N PHE A 18 11.08 4.56 -2.24
CA PHE A 18 11.04 5.60 -3.27
C PHE A 18 12.20 5.46 -4.26
N ASN A 19 13.44 5.36 -3.76
CA ASN A 19 14.65 5.24 -4.59
C ASN A 19 14.67 3.97 -5.44
N ARG A 20 14.00 2.91 -4.99
CA ARG A 20 13.85 1.64 -5.72
C ARG A 20 12.66 1.62 -6.67
N GLY A 21 11.90 2.72 -6.78
CA GLY A 21 10.75 2.84 -7.67
C GLY A 21 9.49 2.10 -7.23
N TYR A 22 9.38 1.71 -5.96
CA TYR A 22 8.16 1.10 -5.42
C TYR A 22 7.09 2.12 -5.03
N ALA A 23 7.47 3.40 -4.96
CA ALA A 23 6.57 4.53 -4.77
C ALA A 23 7.01 5.69 -5.65
N THR A 24 6.05 6.50 -6.12
CA THR A 24 6.29 7.68 -6.96
C THR A 24 5.40 8.83 -6.52
N GLY A 25 5.92 10.06 -6.53
CA GLY A 25 5.17 11.22 -6.08
C GLY A 25 4.65 11.04 -4.65
N SER A 26 3.37 11.27 -4.43
CA SER A 26 2.69 11.10 -3.14
C SER A 26 1.96 9.75 -2.99
N ALA A 27 2.25 8.79 -3.86
CA ALA A 27 1.65 7.46 -3.81
C ALA A 27 2.30 6.59 -2.73
N GLY A 28 1.47 5.81 -2.03
CA GLY A 28 1.90 4.93 -0.95
C GLY A 28 1.98 5.61 0.40
N ASN A 29 1.96 4.80 1.44
CA ASN A 29 2.05 5.25 2.84
C ASN A 29 2.50 4.11 3.74
N LEU A 30 3.03 4.50 4.89
CA LEU A 30 3.60 3.59 5.88
C LEU A 30 3.03 3.90 7.25
N SER A 31 2.97 2.90 8.10
CA SER A 31 2.74 3.11 9.52
C SER A 31 3.48 2.07 10.36
N VAL A 32 3.74 2.40 11.62
CA VAL A 32 4.37 1.52 12.60
C VAL A 32 3.71 1.70 13.96
N GLN A 33 3.49 0.59 14.68
CA GLN A 33 2.97 0.62 16.03
C GLN A 33 4.09 0.84 17.05
N LEU A 34 3.90 1.79 17.94
CA LEU A 34 4.78 2.06 19.06
C LEU A 34 4.53 1.08 20.24
N ALA A 35 5.43 1.10 21.21
CA ALA A 35 5.34 0.21 22.37
C ALA A 35 4.12 0.48 23.27
N ASP A 36 3.63 1.72 23.28
CA ASP A 36 2.44 2.15 24.00
C ASP A 36 1.13 1.84 23.26
N GLY A 37 1.21 1.24 22.07
CA GLY A 37 0.06 0.89 21.24
C GLY A 37 -0.40 2.00 20.31
N THR A 38 0.18 3.19 20.37
CA THR A 38 -0.09 4.29 19.42
C THR A 38 0.60 4.03 18.09
N ILE A 39 0.30 4.80 17.05
CA ILE A 39 0.73 4.57 15.68
C ILE A 39 1.45 5.79 15.13
N LEU A 40 2.64 5.61 14.58
CA LEU A 40 3.26 6.57 13.69
C LEU A 40 2.85 6.26 12.25
N ALA A 41 2.47 7.27 11.49
CA ALA A 41 2.05 7.12 10.10
C ALA A 41 2.61 8.24 9.21
N THR A 42 2.68 7.99 7.91
CA THR A 42 3.06 9.04 6.95
C THR A 42 1.92 10.06 6.81
N PRO A 43 2.25 11.36 6.71
CA PRO A 43 1.26 12.42 6.52
C PRO A 43 0.56 12.33 5.17
N THR A 44 -0.62 12.94 5.07
CA THR A 44 -1.34 13.03 3.80
C THR A 44 -0.58 13.87 2.78
N GLY A 45 -0.54 13.39 1.52
CA GLY A 45 0.10 14.10 0.41
C GLY A 45 1.64 14.13 0.47
N SER A 46 2.27 13.45 1.43
CA SER A 46 3.73 13.41 1.53
C SER A 46 4.36 12.48 0.49
N CYS A 47 5.56 12.82 0.05
CA CYS A 47 6.41 11.96 -0.78
C CYS A 47 7.26 11.06 0.10
N LEU A 48 7.25 9.74 -0.14
CA LEU A 48 8.04 8.79 0.65
C LEU A 48 9.56 9.03 0.55
N GLY A 49 10.02 9.71 -0.50
CA GLY A 49 11.43 10.11 -0.68
C GLY A 49 11.87 11.31 0.15
N GLU A 50 10.90 12.11 0.66
CA GLU A 50 11.14 13.44 1.26
C GLU A 50 10.54 13.59 2.66
N LEU A 51 10.23 12.48 3.32
CA LEU A 51 9.66 12.52 4.67
C LEU A 51 10.61 13.15 5.69
N ASN A 52 10.03 13.95 6.57
CA ASN A 52 10.69 14.46 7.77
C ASN A 52 10.20 13.67 9.00
N ALA A 53 11.12 13.21 9.84
CA ALA A 53 10.80 12.39 11.00
C ALA A 53 9.90 13.12 12.02
N GLU A 54 10.09 14.44 12.18
CA GLU A 54 9.32 15.27 13.12
C GLU A 54 7.89 15.54 12.63
N GLU A 55 7.66 15.44 11.33
CA GLU A 55 6.35 15.69 10.69
C GLU A 55 5.48 14.44 10.61
N LEU A 56 6.02 13.25 10.92
CA LEU A 56 5.23 12.02 10.92
C LEU A 56 4.03 12.15 11.85
N SER A 57 2.87 11.72 11.36
CA SER A 57 1.62 11.76 12.10
C SER A 57 1.68 10.74 13.25
N HIS A 58 1.45 11.17 14.47
CA HIS A 58 1.31 10.32 15.63
C HIS A 58 -0.18 10.25 15.98
N VAL A 59 -0.76 9.07 15.91
CA VAL A 59 -2.20 8.87 16.11
C VAL A 59 -2.49 7.75 17.11
N THR A 60 -3.65 7.83 17.74
CA THR A 60 -4.17 6.74 18.55
C THR A 60 -4.65 5.58 17.68
N LEU A 61 -4.88 4.41 18.27
CA LEU A 61 -5.49 3.27 17.57
C LEU A 61 -6.95 3.56 17.12
N SER A 62 -7.61 4.56 17.71
CA SER A 62 -8.93 5.08 17.26
C SER A 62 -8.83 6.05 16.09
N GLY A 63 -7.61 6.56 15.77
CA GLY A 63 -7.37 7.48 14.66
C GLY A 63 -7.32 8.95 15.05
N GLU A 64 -7.30 9.26 16.33
CA GLU A 64 -7.14 10.62 16.84
C GLU A 64 -5.69 11.08 16.67
N LEU A 65 -5.47 12.27 16.12
CA LEU A 65 -4.14 12.86 15.95
C LEU A 65 -3.61 13.41 17.28
N LEU A 66 -2.49 12.85 17.75
CA LEU A 66 -1.81 13.28 18.95
C LEU A 66 -0.75 14.36 18.66
N SER A 67 0.01 14.18 17.59
CA SER A 67 1.06 15.13 17.16
C SER A 67 1.46 14.91 15.70
N GLY A 68 2.27 15.81 15.17
CA GLY A 68 2.71 15.78 13.77
C GLY A 68 1.69 16.35 12.80
N LEU A 69 1.87 16.10 11.52
CA LEU A 69 0.97 16.55 10.47
C LEU A 69 -0.25 15.63 10.34
N LYS A 70 -1.28 16.09 9.64
CA LYS A 70 -2.48 15.31 9.37
C LYS A 70 -2.14 13.99 8.68
N PRO A 71 -2.63 12.83 9.19
CA PRO A 71 -2.33 11.53 8.62
C PRO A 71 -2.97 11.33 7.25
N SER A 72 -2.41 10.41 6.46
CA SER A 72 -3.02 9.93 5.22
C SER A 72 -4.46 9.48 5.48
N LYS A 73 -5.36 9.72 4.52
CA LYS A 73 -6.75 9.23 4.57
C LYS A 73 -6.81 7.70 4.66
N GLU A 74 -5.77 7.04 4.21
CA GLU A 74 -5.67 5.58 4.18
C GLU A 74 -5.22 4.98 5.53
N VAL A 75 -4.83 5.80 6.50
CA VAL A 75 -4.51 5.34 7.86
C VAL A 75 -5.68 4.56 8.49
N SER A 76 -6.92 4.86 8.12
CA SER A 76 -8.10 4.13 8.60
C SER A 76 -8.03 2.62 8.39
N PHE A 77 -7.57 2.15 7.22
CA PHE A 77 -7.41 0.72 6.99
C PHE A 77 -6.13 0.14 7.62
N HIS A 78 -5.07 0.94 7.82
CA HIS A 78 -3.93 0.53 8.64
C HIS A 78 -4.37 0.23 10.07
N LEU A 79 -5.17 1.12 10.65
CA LEU A 79 -5.71 0.94 12.00
C LEU A 79 -6.60 -0.30 12.10
N ALA A 80 -7.35 -0.63 11.05
CA ALA A 80 -8.13 -1.86 11.01
C ALA A 80 -7.24 -3.12 11.08
N LEU A 81 -6.10 -3.12 10.37
CA LEU A 81 -5.13 -4.21 10.44
C LEU A 81 -4.54 -4.37 11.85
N TYR A 82 -4.12 -3.27 12.49
CA TYR A 82 -3.58 -3.31 13.86
C TYR A 82 -4.61 -3.80 14.88
N ARG A 83 -5.87 -3.35 14.77
CA ARG A 83 -6.95 -3.77 15.70
C ARG A 83 -7.29 -5.25 15.59
N ASN A 84 -7.17 -5.83 14.39
CA ASN A 84 -7.58 -7.22 14.13
C ASN A 84 -6.41 -8.20 14.07
N ASN A 85 -5.17 -7.73 14.16
CA ASN A 85 -3.98 -8.59 14.23
C ASN A 85 -3.00 -8.07 15.29
N PRO A 86 -2.98 -8.67 16.49
CA PRO A 86 -2.05 -8.28 17.55
C PRO A 86 -0.57 -8.47 17.23
N GLN A 87 -0.26 -9.25 16.19
CA GLN A 87 1.12 -9.45 15.71
C GLN A 87 1.55 -8.40 14.67
N CYS A 88 0.61 -7.62 14.14
CA CYS A 88 0.89 -6.56 13.19
C CYS A 88 1.66 -5.43 13.88
N ARG A 89 2.88 -5.14 13.43
CA ARG A 89 3.73 -4.08 13.99
C ARG A 89 4.00 -2.95 13.01
N ALA A 90 3.82 -3.20 11.73
CA ALA A 90 3.99 -2.21 10.67
C ALA A 90 3.06 -2.54 9.50
N VAL A 91 2.60 -1.51 8.82
CA VAL A 91 1.83 -1.62 7.57
C VAL A 91 2.53 -0.81 6.49
N VAL A 92 2.69 -1.41 5.33
CA VAL A 92 3.31 -0.82 4.15
C VAL A 92 2.31 -0.90 2.99
N HIS A 93 1.85 0.23 2.51
CA HIS A 93 1.02 0.34 1.32
C HIS A 93 1.81 1.02 0.20
N LEU A 94 1.96 0.34 -0.94
CA LEU A 94 2.74 0.80 -2.09
C LEU A 94 1.97 0.56 -3.39
N HIS A 95 2.23 1.41 -4.38
CA HIS A 95 1.69 1.29 -5.74
C HIS A 95 2.73 0.68 -6.68
N CYS A 96 3.10 -0.58 -6.44
CA CYS A 96 4.08 -1.29 -7.25
C CYS A 96 3.56 -1.53 -8.67
N HIS A 97 4.28 -1.07 -9.69
CA HIS A 97 3.86 -1.15 -11.10
C HIS A 97 3.48 -2.57 -11.53
N TYR A 98 4.28 -3.57 -11.17
CA TYR A 98 4.03 -4.97 -11.54
C TYR A 98 2.83 -5.58 -10.84
N LEU A 99 2.63 -5.30 -9.54
CA LEU A 99 1.46 -5.79 -8.82
C LEU A 99 0.18 -5.08 -9.30
N THR A 100 0.28 -3.79 -9.62
CA THR A 100 -0.81 -3.03 -10.24
C THR A 100 -1.18 -3.63 -11.60
N ALA A 101 -0.20 -3.93 -12.45
CA ALA A 101 -0.44 -4.57 -13.74
C ALA A 101 -1.05 -5.98 -13.59
N LEU A 102 -0.55 -6.76 -12.63
CA LEU A 102 -1.09 -8.07 -12.29
C LEU A 102 -2.55 -7.98 -11.88
N SER A 103 -2.90 -7.02 -11.00
CA SER A 103 -4.28 -6.86 -10.51
C SER A 103 -5.29 -6.46 -11.59
N CYS A 104 -4.84 -6.06 -12.78
CA CYS A 104 -5.69 -5.74 -13.93
C CYS A 104 -6.00 -6.95 -14.82
N LEU A 105 -5.45 -8.13 -14.56
CA LEU A 105 -5.75 -9.33 -15.32
C LEU A 105 -7.13 -9.87 -14.95
N GLN A 106 -7.82 -10.48 -15.94
CA GLN A 106 -9.21 -10.96 -15.75
C GLN A 106 -9.30 -12.27 -15.00
N ASP A 107 -8.35 -13.18 -15.20
CA ASP A 107 -8.40 -14.55 -14.70
C ASP A 107 -7.52 -14.76 -13.45
N LEU A 108 -7.51 -13.78 -12.55
CA LEU A 108 -6.80 -13.93 -11.28
C LEU A 108 -7.61 -14.77 -10.29
N ASP A 109 -6.91 -15.65 -9.58
CA ASP A 109 -7.46 -16.26 -8.40
C ASP A 109 -7.62 -15.22 -7.28
N PRO A 110 -8.87 -14.90 -6.86
CA PRO A 110 -9.09 -13.91 -5.82
C PRO A 110 -8.59 -14.36 -4.44
N ALA A 111 -8.38 -15.66 -4.22
CA ALA A 111 -7.82 -16.18 -2.98
C ALA A 111 -6.30 -16.03 -2.93
N ASN A 112 -5.61 -16.12 -4.08
CA ASN A 112 -4.17 -15.99 -4.17
C ASN A 112 -3.73 -15.41 -5.53
N THR A 113 -3.60 -14.10 -5.60
CA THR A 113 -3.26 -13.36 -6.83
C THR A 113 -1.85 -13.59 -7.34
N LEU A 114 -0.92 -13.98 -6.47
CA LEU A 114 0.46 -14.21 -6.85
C LEU A 114 0.75 -15.71 -6.89
N PRO A 115 1.02 -16.29 -8.06
CA PRO A 115 1.38 -17.70 -8.13
C PRO A 115 2.66 -17.98 -7.34
N ALA A 116 2.82 -19.21 -6.88
CA ALA A 116 3.96 -19.68 -6.07
C ALA A 116 5.27 -19.71 -6.91
N CYS A 117 5.70 -18.52 -7.40
CA CYS A 117 6.85 -18.39 -8.28
C CYS A 117 8.19 -18.74 -7.60
N THR A 118 8.28 -18.57 -6.28
CA THR A 118 9.47 -18.89 -5.52
C THR A 118 9.13 -19.49 -4.15
N PRO A 119 9.93 -20.43 -3.64
CA PRO A 119 9.77 -20.95 -2.28
C PRO A 119 9.76 -19.84 -1.21
N TYR A 120 10.53 -18.77 -1.44
CA TYR A 120 10.62 -17.65 -0.52
C TYR A 120 9.27 -16.92 -0.34
N VAL A 121 8.53 -16.66 -1.42
CA VAL A 121 7.20 -16.05 -1.35
C VAL A 121 6.26 -16.94 -0.54
N VAL A 122 6.22 -18.23 -0.83
CA VAL A 122 5.37 -19.20 -0.11
C VAL A 122 5.69 -19.22 1.39
N MET A 123 6.97 -19.32 1.75
CA MET A 123 7.40 -19.46 3.15
C MET A 123 7.25 -18.16 3.95
N ARG A 124 7.48 -16.99 3.35
CA ARG A 124 7.55 -15.70 4.07
C ARG A 124 6.26 -14.92 4.02
N VAL A 125 5.57 -14.95 2.89
CA VAL A 125 4.36 -14.17 2.65
C VAL A 125 3.12 -15.05 2.78
N GLY A 126 3.11 -16.20 2.10
CA GLY A 126 1.95 -17.08 2.00
C GLY A 126 1.01 -16.62 0.88
N GLU A 127 -0.27 -16.89 1.03
CA GLU A 127 -1.31 -16.47 0.10
C GLU A 127 -1.53 -14.96 0.15
N ILE A 128 -1.79 -14.38 -1.02
CA ILE A 128 -2.01 -12.93 -1.21
C ILE A 128 -3.40 -12.74 -1.82
N PRO A 129 -4.44 -12.57 -1.01
CA PRO A 129 -5.80 -12.38 -1.53
C PRO A 129 -5.96 -11.05 -2.25
N LEU A 130 -6.85 -11.05 -3.24
CA LEU A 130 -7.23 -9.88 -4.00
C LEU A 130 -8.28 -9.07 -3.21
N VAL A 131 -7.93 -7.86 -2.83
CA VAL A 131 -8.89 -6.92 -2.24
C VAL A 131 -9.85 -6.48 -3.32
N PRO A 132 -11.17 -6.65 -3.15
CA PRO A 132 -12.16 -6.17 -4.11
C PRO A 132 -12.06 -4.67 -4.32
N TYR A 133 -12.62 -4.20 -5.43
CA TYR A 133 -12.67 -2.76 -5.66
C TYR A 133 -13.60 -2.07 -4.65
N PHE A 134 -13.05 -1.10 -3.97
CA PHE A 134 -13.76 -0.13 -3.15
C PHE A 134 -13.44 1.27 -3.64
N ARG A 135 -14.34 2.21 -3.41
CA ARG A 135 -14.04 3.63 -3.65
C ARG A 135 -12.93 4.11 -2.70
N PRO A 136 -12.01 4.99 -3.16
CA PRO A 136 -11.02 5.57 -2.26
C PRO A 136 -11.68 6.21 -1.03
N GLY A 137 -11.24 5.80 0.17
CA GLY A 137 -11.81 6.26 1.44
C GLY A 137 -13.06 5.51 1.91
N ASP A 138 -13.49 4.45 1.20
CA ASP A 138 -14.60 3.62 1.65
C ASP A 138 -14.20 2.84 2.92
N PRO A 139 -14.98 2.95 4.03
CA PRO A 139 -14.69 2.24 5.27
C PRO A 139 -14.77 0.72 5.14
N GLN A 140 -15.46 0.18 4.12
CA GLN A 140 -15.55 -1.25 3.87
C GLN A 140 -14.18 -1.88 3.57
N ILE A 141 -13.21 -1.11 3.03
CA ILE A 141 -11.82 -1.56 2.87
C ILE A 141 -11.25 -2.02 4.22
N GLY A 142 -11.39 -1.17 5.24
CA GLY A 142 -10.90 -1.48 6.58
C GLY A 142 -11.57 -2.71 7.19
N GLN A 143 -12.88 -2.87 7.00
CA GLN A 143 -13.60 -4.05 7.45
C GLN A 143 -13.10 -5.31 6.75
N TRP A 144 -13.05 -5.30 5.42
CA TRP A 144 -12.62 -6.45 4.62
C TRP A 144 -11.20 -6.92 4.96
N LEU A 145 -10.26 -5.96 5.12
CA LEU A 145 -8.89 -6.24 5.53
C LEU A 145 -8.81 -6.76 6.97
N GLY A 146 -9.56 -6.14 7.89
CA GLY A 146 -9.59 -6.52 9.28
C GLY A 146 -10.02 -7.97 9.49
N GLU A 147 -11.06 -8.43 8.80
CA GLU A 147 -11.56 -9.80 8.87
C GLU A 147 -10.50 -10.84 8.45
N ARG A 148 -9.50 -10.44 7.65
CA ARG A 148 -8.46 -11.31 7.06
C ARG A 148 -7.07 -11.06 7.63
N ALA A 149 -6.92 -10.04 8.45
CA ALA A 149 -5.62 -9.58 8.98
C ALA A 149 -4.84 -10.65 9.76
N ALA A 150 -5.55 -11.54 10.47
CA ALA A 150 -4.90 -12.60 11.26
C ALA A 150 -4.36 -13.74 10.38
N GLN A 151 -4.89 -13.92 9.17
CA GLN A 151 -4.58 -15.04 8.28
C GLN A 151 -3.56 -14.69 7.19
N HIS A 152 -3.53 -13.41 6.76
CA HIS A 152 -2.73 -12.97 5.63
C HIS A 152 -1.78 -11.84 6.01
N LYS A 153 -0.53 -11.92 5.51
CA LYS A 153 0.51 -10.92 5.72
C LYS A 153 0.57 -9.88 4.61
N ALA A 154 -0.02 -10.16 3.46
CA ALA A 154 -0.03 -9.29 2.30
C ALA A 154 -1.38 -9.38 1.57
N PHE A 155 -1.70 -8.29 0.87
CA PHE A 155 -2.93 -8.14 0.09
C PHE A 155 -2.61 -7.48 -1.24
N CYS A 156 -3.27 -7.89 -2.31
CA CYS A 156 -3.20 -7.24 -3.61
C CYS A 156 -4.51 -6.48 -3.86
N TRP A 157 -4.45 -5.20 -4.23
CA TRP A 157 -5.65 -4.42 -4.54
C TRP A 157 -6.08 -4.62 -5.98
N LEU A 158 -7.36 -4.91 -6.20
CA LEU A 158 -7.96 -4.83 -7.51
C LEU A 158 -8.07 -3.35 -7.92
N ILE A 159 -7.19 -2.92 -8.79
CA ILE A 159 -7.31 -1.62 -9.43
C ILE A 159 -8.19 -1.81 -10.66
N MET A 160 -9.48 -1.58 -10.51
CA MET A 160 -10.33 -1.49 -11.68
C MET A 160 -9.93 -0.26 -12.50
N ALA A 161 -9.52 -0.51 -13.75
CA ALA A 161 -9.24 0.51 -14.76
C ALA A 161 -10.48 1.36 -15.13
N ARG A 162 -11.30 1.73 -14.14
CA ARG A 162 -12.51 2.54 -14.32
C ARG A 162 -12.27 4.05 -14.24
N TRP A 163 -11.00 4.46 -14.17
CA TRP A 163 -10.59 5.86 -14.30
C TRP A 163 -10.45 6.32 -15.75
N TRP A 164 -11.21 5.75 -16.69
CA TRP A 164 -11.28 6.15 -18.10
C TRP A 164 -12.36 7.18 -18.40
N TRP A 165 -12.76 7.99 -17.44
CA TRP A 165 -13.41 9.28 -17.69
C TRP A 165 -12.45 10.45 -17.48
N VAL A 166 -11.17 10.29 -17.79
CA VAL A 166 -10.37 11.42 -18.24
C VAL A 166 -10.77 11.64 -19.70
N ASN A 167 -11.45 12.75 -19.93
CA ASN A 167 -11.83 13.28 -21.20
C ASN A 167 -10.86 12.82 -22.31
N ARG A 168 -11.34 12.10 -23.31
CA ARG A 168 -10.59 11.50 -24.42
C ARG A 168 -9.63 12.49 -25.11
N TYR A 169 -9.76 13.78 -24.83
CA TYR A 169 -8.98 14.90 -25.38
C TYR A 169 -7.77 15.33 -24.53
N ALA A 170 -7.55 14.76 -23.35
CA ALA A 170 -6.48 15.18 -22.45
C ALA A 170 -5.24 14.24 -22.44
N MET A 171 -5.26 13.12 -23.17
CA MET A 171 -4.08 12.25 -23.30
C MET A 171 -3.38 12.45 -24.66
N PRO A 172 -2.06 12.73 -24.65
CA PRO A 172 -1.31 12.79 -25.89
C PRO A 172 -1.31 11.41 -26.61
N PRO A 173 -1.43 11.39 -27.94
CA PRO A 173 -1.54 10.15 -28.75
C PRO A 173 -0.38 9.16 -28.55
N THR A 174 0.76 9.63 -28.02
CA THR A 174 1.96 8.83 -27.74
C THR A 174 1.78 7.82 -26.61
N ILE A 175 0.95 8.13 -25.62
CA ILE A 175 0.69 7.22 -24.49
C ILE A 175 -0.24 6.09 -24.93
N TRP A 176 -1.25 6.38 -25.74
CA TRP A 176 -2.18 5.39 -26.27
C TRP A 176 -1.51 4.33 -27.16
N LYS A 177 -0.51 4.70 -27.96
CA LYS A 177 0.25 3.77 -28.83
C LYS A 177 1.12 2.79 -28.02
N ARG A 178 1.59 3.17 -26.84
CA ARG A 178 2.45 2.35 -26.00
C ARG A 178 1.69 1.24 -25.28
N TRP A 179 0.41 1.42 -25.02
CA TRP A 179 -0.46 0.44 -24.34
C TRP A 179 -1.06 -0.61 -25.29
N LYS A 180 -1.11 -0.36 -26.58
CA LYS A 180 -1.62 -1.31 -27.60
C LYS A 180 -0.63 -2.42 -27.99
N ARG A 181 0.61 -2.38 -27.50
CA ARG A 181 1.58 -3.45 -27.71
C ARG A 181 1.90 -4.11 -26.39
N PRO A 182 1.36 -5.31 -26.08
CA PRO A 182 1.92 -6.12 -25.02
C PRO A 182 3.39 -6.39 -25.35
N PRO A 183 4.31 -6.42 -24.36
CA PRO A 183 5.67 -6.84 -24.60
C PRO A 183 5.61 -8.26 -25.19
N ALA A 184 6.25 -8.45 -26.35
CA ALA A 184 6.38 -9.76 -26.95
C ALA A 184 7.10 -10.66 -25.92
N CYS A 185 6.39 -11.68 -25.44
CA CYS A 185 6.99 -12.76 -24.67
C CYS A 185 7.93 -13.47 -25.64
N SER A 186 9.24 -13.16 -25.60
CA SER A 186 10.22 -13.90 -26.35
C SER A 186 10.34 -15.28 -25.71
N SER A 187 9.77 -16.28 -26.35
CA SER A 187 10.10 -17.68 -26.13
C SER A 187 11.62 -17.88 -26.31
N ARG A 188 12.32 -18.17 -25.24
CA ARG A 188 13.53 -18.97 -25.20
C ARG A 188 13.51 -19.85 -23.98
#